data_3296e96ec4a7bbad8175f6ce0e7ce5e3
#
_entry.id   3296e96ec4a7bbad8175f6ce0e7ce5e3
#
_cell.length_a   1.000
_cell.length_b   1.000
_cell.length_c   1.000
_cell.angle_alpha   90.00
_cell.angle_beta   90.00
_cell.angle_gamma   90.00
#
_symmetry.space_group_name_H-M   'P 1'
#
loop_
_entity.id
_entity.type
_entity.pdbx_description
1 polymer ?
#
loop_
_entity_poly.entity_id
_entity_poly.type
_entity_poly.pdbx_seq_one_letter_code
_entity_poly.pdbx_strand_id
1 'polypeptide(L)'
;GLKAEREQGITIDVAYRYFSTNNRKFIIADTPGHEQYTRNMITGGSTANLAIILVDARMGVITQTRRHTFLVSLLGIKHVVLAVNKMDLVDFSEERFNEIVDEYRKFIAPLGIPDVNCIPLSALDGDNVVEKSERTPWYEGISLLDFLETVHIDNDHNLKDFRFPVQYVLRPNLDFRGFCGKVASGIIRKGDEVMALPSGKKSHIKSIVTYDGELDYAFPPQSVTL
;
A
#
# COMPACT_ATOMS: atom_id res chain seq x y z
N GLY A 1 1.24 7.10 -20.37
CA GLY A 1 -0.16 6.72 -20.19
C GLY A 1 -0.75 6.15 -21.47
N LEU A 2 -1.84 5.41 -21.35
CA LEU A 2 -2.59 4.87 -22.49
C LEU A 2 -3.16 6.03 -23.35
N LYS A 3 -3.39 5.75 -24.65
CA LYS A 3 -3.98 6.75 -25.56
C LYS A 3 -5.33 7.24 -25.02
N ALA A 4 -6.17 6.33 -24.54
CA ALA A 4 -7.47 6.62 -23.93
C ALA A 4 -7.37 7.51 -22.68
N GLU A 5 -6.33 7.34 -21.85
CA GLU A 5 -6.09 8.19 -20.67
C GLU A 5 -5.81 9.63 -21.06
N ARG A 6 -5.03 9.84 -22.14
CA ARG A 6 -4.72 11.18 -22.64
C ARG A 6 -5.94 11.87 -23.26
N GLU A 7 -6.78 11.10 -23.95
CA GLU A 7 -8.01 11.62 -24.59
C GLU A 7 -9.10 11.94 -23.56
N GLN A 8 -9.20 11.16 -22.49
CA GLN A 8 -10.24 11.33 -21.47
C GLN A 8 -9.77 12.16 -20.26
N GLY A 9 -8.46 12.37 -20.09
CA GLY A 9 -7.89 13.10 -18.96
C GLY A 9 -8.06 12.40 -17.61
N ILE A 10 -8.21 11.08 -17.63
CA ILE A 10 -8.38 10.23 -16.41
C ILE A 10 -7.40 9.06 -16.43
N THR A 11 -7.04 8.58 -15.26
CA THR A 11 -6.29 7.31 -15.11
C THR A 11 -7.24 6.13 -15.32
N ILE A 12 -6.87 5.17 -16.16
CA ILE A 12 -7.65 3.96 -16.48
C ILE A 12 -7.00 2.73 -15.90
N ASP A 13 -5.69 2.57 -16.08
CA ASP A 13 -4.92 1.43 -15.64
C ASP A 13 -3.92 1.82 -14.56
N VAL A 14 -3.37 0.82 -13.86
CA VAL A 14 -2.35 1.06 -12.82
C VAL A 14 -1.03 1.45 -13.47
N ALA A 15 -0.49 2.59 -13.09
CA ALA A 15 0.84 3.03 -13.50
C ALA A 15 1.80 2.95 -12.32
N TYR A 16 2.91 2.23 -12.50
CA TYR A 16 3.94 2.12 -11.48
C TYR A 16 5.05 3.15 -11.72
N ARG A 17 5.41 3.86 -10.67
CA ARG A 17 6.54 4.80 -10.65
C ARG A 17 7.50 4.40 -9.54
N TYR A 18 8.77 4.59 -9.80
CA TYR A 18 9.86 4.22 -8.89
C TYR A 18 10.69 5.45 -8.58
N PHE A 19 10.94 5.68 -7.31
CA PHE A 19 11.91 6.67 -6.88
C PHE A 19 12.58 6.23 -5.58
N SER A 20 13.69 6.84 -5.23
CA SER A 20 14.40 6.58 -3.99
C SER A 20 14.92 7.87 -3.38
N THR A 21 14.91 7.91 -2.08
CA THR A 21 15.67 8.85 -1.27
C THR A 21 16.91 8.16 -0.71
N ASN A 22 17.67 8.84 0.11
CA ASN A 22 18.82 8.22 0.81
C ASN A 22 18.37 7.16 1.82
N ASN A 23 17.15 7.25 2.32
CA ASN A 23 16.62 6.43 3.42
C ASN A 23 15.75 5.26 2.93
N ARG A 24 15.00 5.43 1.82
CA ARG A 24 13.99 4.46 1.39
C ARG A 24 13.80 4.44 -0.13
N LYS A 25 13.49 3.25 -0.65
CA LYS A 25 13.01 3.07 -2.02
C LYS A 25 11.49 2.96 -2.03
N PHE A 26 10.86 3.64 -2.99
CA PHE A 26 9.42 3.71 -3.12
C PHE A 26 8.95 3.17 -4.46
N ILE A 27 7.81 2.48 -4.42
CA ILE A 27 7.05 2.09 -5.59
C ILE A 27 5.68 2.72 -5.44
N ILE A 28 5.35 3.68 -6.29
CA ILE A 28 4.02 4.29 -6.34
C ILE A 28 3.19 3.51 -7.36
N ALA A 29 2.06 2.96 -6.92
CA ALA A 29 1.01 2.49 -7.80
C ALA A 29 -0.02 3.61 -7.96
N ASP A 30 0.04 4.34 -9.07
CA ASP A 30 -0.97 5.33 -9.43
C ASP A 30 -2.19 4.58 -9.97
N THR A 31 -3.29 4.68 -9.23
CA THR A 31 -4.52 3.90 -9.48
C THR A 31 -5.66 4.80 -9.92
N PRO A 32 -6.55 4.29 -10.80
CA PRO A 32 -7.70 5.09 -11.25
C PRO A 32 -8.66 5.41 -10.11
N GLY A 33 -9.13 6.66 -10.10
CA GLY A 33 -10.14 7.14 -9.15
C GLY A 33 -11.58 6.90 -9.58
N HIS A 34 -11.85 6.59 -10.86
CA HIS A 34 -13.20 6.44 -11.40
C HIS A 34 -13.81 5.08 -11.03
N GLU A 35 -15.10 5.05 -10.71
CA GLU A 35 -15.77 3.84 -10.23
C GLU A 35 -15.73 2.65 -11.18
N GLN A 36 -15.74 2.90 -12.49
CA GLN A 36 -15.69 1.85 -13.52
C GLN A 36 -14.36 1.07 -13.50
N TYR A 37 -13.30 1.66 -12.93
CA TYR A 37 -11.96 1.08 -12.87
C TYR A 37 -11.56 0.60 -11.47
N THR A 38 -12.54 0.39 -10.60
CA THR A 38 -12.30 -0.09 -9.21
C THR A 38 -11.46 -1.37 -9.16
N ARG A 39 -11.61 -2.27 -10.14
CA ARG A 39 -10.78 -3.49 -10.23
C ARG A 39 -9.29 -3.17 -10.35
N ASN A 40 -8.94 -2.18 -11.17
CA ASN A 40 -7.55 -1.77 -11.36
C ASN A 40 -6.99 -1.10 -10.08
N MET A 41 -7.83 -0.31 -9.39
CA MET A 41 -7.47 0.22 -8.07
C MET A 41 -7.15 -0.90 -7.06
N ILE A 42 -7.97 -1.95 -6.98
CA ILE A 42 -7.72 -3.11 -6.12
C ILE A 42 -6.42 -3.82 -6.51
N THR A 43 -6.16 -3.97 -7.81
CA THR A 43 -4.92 -4.58 -8.30
C THR A 43 -3.69 -3.80 -7.83
N GLY A 44 -3.68 -2.47 -7.99
CA GLY A 44 -2.58 -1.62 -7.51
C GLY A 44 -2.44 -1.63 -5.99
N GLY A 45 -3.57 -1.58 -5.26
CA GLY A 45 -3.60 -1.58 -3.80
C GLY A 45 -3.22 -2.92 -3.16
N SER A 46 -3.38 -4.05 -3.85
CA SER A 46 -3.20 -5.39 -3.26
C SER A 46 -1.78 -5.67 -2.73
N THR A 47 -0.79 -4.94 -3.21
CA THR A 47 0.61 -5.06 -2.77
C THR A 47 1.12 -3.83 -2.03
N ALA A 48 0.27 -2.83 -1.81
CA ALA A 48 0.65 -1.58 -1.16
C ALA A 48 0.75 -1.76 0.37
N ASN A 49 1.74 -1.14 0.96
CA ASN A 49 1.93 -1.07 2.41
C ASN A 49 1.22 0.15 3.01
N LEU A 50 0.99 1.18 2.21
CA LEU A 50 0.39 2.44 2.59
C LEU A 50 -0.50 2.93 1.45
N ALA A 51 -1.61 3.55 1.77
CA ALA A 51 -2.50 4.20 0.81
C ALA A 51 -2.54 5.70 1.02
N ILE A 52 -2.43 6.46 -0.07
CA ILE A 52 -2.65 7.91 -0.08
C ILE A 52 -4.02 8.16 -0.70
N ILE A 53 -4.96 8.63 0.09
CA ILE A 53 -6.31 9.01 -0.35
C ILE A 53 -6.33 10.51 -0.62
N LEU A 54 -6.45 10.87 -1.89
CA LEU A 54 -6.50 12.27 -2.33
C LEU A 54 -7.93 12.81 -2.21
N VAL A 55 -8.07 13.97 -1.58
CA VAL A 55 -9.33 14.71 -1.45
C VAL A 55 -9.13 16.13 -1.96
N ASP A 56 -9.98 16.58 -2.87
CA ASP A 56 -10.03 17.99 -3.27
C ASP A 56 -10.63 18.83 -2.14
N ALA A 57 -9.86 19.80 -1.62
CA ALA A 57 -10.28 20.64 -0.49
C ALA A 57 -11.60 21.38 -0.73
N ARG A 58 -11.93 21.70 -1.99
CA ARG A 58 -13.21 22.33 -2.35
C ARG A 58 -14.39 21.39 -2.18
N MET A 59 -14.19 20.10 -2.49
CA MET A 59 -15.28 19.09 -2.54
C MET A 59 -15.44 18.35 -1.22
N GLY A 60 -14.36 18.15 -0.46
CA GLY A 60 -14.38 17.36 0.78
C GLY A 60 -14.53 15.86 0.54
N VAL A 61 -15.10 15.15 1.52
CA VAL A 61 -15.24 13.69 1.51
C VAL A 61 -16.43 13.27 0.66
N ILE A 62 -16.18 12.94 -0.60
CA ILE A 62 -17.23 12.48 -1.56
C ILE A 62 -17.39 10.95 -1.52
N THR A 63 -18.41 10.45 -2.22
CA THR A 63 -18.72 9.01 -2.31
C THR A 63 -17.50 8.17 -2.75
N GLN A 64 -16.71 8.66 -3.70
CA GLN A 64 -15.51 7.97 -4.17
C GLN A 64 -14.42 7.89 -3.10
N THR A 65 -14.21 8.96 -2.33
CA THR A 65 -13.31 8.95 -1.17
C THR A 65 -13.68 7.83 -0.20
N ARG A 66 -14.97 7.73 0.15
CA ARG A 66 -15.49 6.68 1.05
C ARG A 66 -15.32 5.29 0.48
N ARG A 67 -15.62 5.10 -0.81
CA ARG A 67 -15.47 3.82 -1.52
C ARG A 67 -14.02 3.35 -1.53
N HIS A 68 -13.08 4.22 -1.91
CA HIS A 68 -11.66 3.87 -1.95
C HIS A 68 -11.12 3.55 -0.56
N THR A 69 -11.46 4.35 0.44
CA THR A 69 -11.05 4.07 1.82
C THR A 69 -11.60 2.74 2.33
N PHE A 70 -12.85 2.42 2.02
CA PHE A 70 -13.44 1.11 2.36
C PHE A 70 -12.69 -0.05 1.70
N LEU A 71 -12.34 0.07 0.41
CA LEU A 71 -11.54 -0.93 -0.29
C LEU A 71 -10.14 -1.07 0.29
N VAL A 72 -9.50 0.03 0.67
CA VAL A 72 -8.20 0.03 1.36
C VAL A 72 -8.29 -0.74 2.68
N SER A 73 -9.35 -0.56 3.44
CA SER A 73 -9.58 -1.33 4.69
C SER A 73 -9.76 -2.82 4.43
N LEU A 74 -10.51 -3.20 3.38
CA LEU A 74 -10.69 -4.61 2.99
C LEU A 74 -9.40 -5.26 2.50
N LEU A 75 -8.50 -4.50 1.87
CA LEU A 75 -7.18 -4.97 1.47
C LEU A 75 -6.22 -5.13 2.65
N GLY A 76 -6.62 -4.70 3.85
CA GLY A 76 -5.82 -4.81 5.07
C GLY A 76 -4.65 -3.83 5.13
N ILE A 77 -4.69 -2.74 4.36
CA ILE A 77 -3.69 -1.68 4.41
C ILE A 77 -3.89 -0.89 5.70
N LYS A 78 -2.87 -0.87 6.54
CA LYS A 78 -2.95 -0.30 7.90
C LYS A 78 -2.60 1.17 7.97
N HIS A 79 -1.78 1.65 7.04
CA HIS A 79 -1.31 3.03 6.99
C HIS A 79 -2.04 3.80 5.89
N VAL A 80 -2.74 4.84 6.28
CA VAL A 80 -3.50 5.69 5.35
C VAL A 80 -3.08 7.14 5.54
N VAL A 81 -2.78 7.81 4.44
CA VAL A 81 -2.65 9.27 4.40
C VAL A 81 -3.89 9.84 3.72
N LEU A 82 -4.63 10.67 4.43
CA LEU A 82 -5.61 11.57 3.83
C LEU A 82 -4.87 12.82 3.35
N ALA A 83 -4.64 12.91 2.06
CA ALA A 83 -4.00 14.06 1.44
C ALA A 83 -5.08 15.05 0.99
N VAL A 84 -5.31 16.09 1.78
CA VAL A 84 -6.27 17.16 1.45
C VAL A 84 -5.57 18.11 0.48
N ASN A 85 -5.77 17.84 -0.81
CA ASN A 85 -5.09 18.52 -1.91
C ASN A 85 -5.86 19.75 -2.40
N LYS A 86 -5.17 20.60 -3.14
CA LYS A 86 -5.67 21.87 -3.68
C LYS A 86 -6.05 22.87 -2.58
N MET A 87 -5.27 22.89 -1.51
CA MET A 87 -5.44 23.85 -0.43
C MET A 87 -5.23 25.30 -0.91
N ASP A 88 -4.47 25.49 -1.98
CA ASP A 88 -4.31 26.75 -2.70
C ASP A 88 -5.64 27.33 -3.21
N LEU A 89 -6.62 26.49 -3.54
CA LEU A 89 -7.95 26.89 -4.02
C LEU A 89 -8.97 27.20 -2.91
N VAL A 90 -8.56 27.05 -1.66
CA VAL A 90 -9.35 27.38 -0.46
C VAL A 90 -8.54 28.24 0.52
N ASP A 91 -7.59 29.03 -0.02
CA ASP A 91 -6.74 29.97 0.73
C ASP A 91 -6.03 29.35 1.95
N PHE A 92 -5.64 28.06 1.85
CA PHE A 92 -5.01 27.29 2.93
C PHE A 92 -5.79 27.34 4.26
N SER A 93 -7.12 27.38 4.18
CA SER A 93 -8.00 27.49 5.34
C SER A 93 -7.85 26.31 6.30
N GLU A 94 -7.45 26.60 7.54
CA GLU A 94 -7.42 25.63 8.64
C GLU A 94 -8.81 25.08 8.95
N GLU A 95 -9.83 25.94 8.96
CA GLU A 95 -11.22 25.54 9.24
C GLU A 95 -11.69 24.51 8.21
N ARG A 96 -11.44 24.76 6.91
CA ARG A 96 -11.82 23.84 5.86
C ARG A 96 -11.10 22.51 5.95
N PHE A 97 -9.82 22.52 6.27
CA PHE A 97 -9.05 21.29 6.51
C PHE A 97 -9.64 20.49 7.67
N ASN A 98 -9.89 21.13 8.80
CA ASN A 98 -10.44 20.48 9.99
C ASN A 98 -11.84 19.88 9.75
N GLU A 99 -12.72 20.58 9.01
CA GLU A 99 -14.03 20.03 8.61
C GLU A 99 -13.89 18.71 7.85
N ILE A 100 -12.98 18.67 6.85
CA ILE A 100 -12.74 17.47 6.03
C ILE A 100 -12.16 16.33 6.87
N VAL A 101 -11.20 16.64 7.74
CA VAL A 101 -10.57 15.67 8.63
C VAL A 101 -11.58 15.07 9.60
N ASP A 102 -12.44 15.89 10.20
CA ASP A 102 -13.46 15.44 11.14
C ASP A 102 -14.53 14.56 10.46
N GLU A 103 -14.97 14.95 9.26
CA GLU A 103 -15.88 14.13 8.46
C GLU A 103 -15.25 12.78 8.10
N TYR A 104 -13.99 12.79 7.66
CA TYR A 104 -13.27 11.59 7.30
C TYR A 104 -13.06 10.68 8.51
N ARG A 105 -12.63 11.21 9.64
CA ARG A 105 -12.43 10.45 10.89
C ARG A 105 -13.71 9.77 11.37
N LYS A 106 -14.85 10.47 11.32
CA LYS A 106 -16.15 9.87 11.64
C LYS A 106 -16.48 8.70 10.72
N PHE A 107 -16.16 8.83 9.44
CA PHE A 107 -16.41 7.77 8.47
C PHE A 107 -15.51 6.54 8.71
N ILE A 108 -14.22 6.72 8.98
CA ILE A 108 -13.27 5.60 9.13
C ILE A 108 -13.34 4.90 10.48
N ALA A 109 -13.94 5.50 11.50
CA ALA A 109 -14.00 4.94 12.85
C ALA A 109 -14.45 3.47 12.91
N PRO A 110 -15.49 3.02 12.16
CA PRO A 110 -15.90 1.61 12.15
C PRO A 110 -15.01 0.72 11.28
N LEU A 111 -14.10 1.24 10.46
CA LEU A 111 -13.31 0.47 9.50
C LEU A 111 -12.07 -0.18 10.11
N GLY A 112 -11.70 0.20 11.33
CA GLY A 112 -10.56 -0.38 12.05
C GLY A 112 -9.19 -0.12 11.43
N ILE A 113 -9.02 0.99 10.70
CA ILE A 113 -7.72 1.42 10.16
C ILE A 113 -6.93 2.04 11.32
N PRO A 114 -5.78 1.44 11.72
CA PRO A 114 -5.12 1.83 12.97
C PRO A 114 -4.30 3.12 12.86
N ASP A 115 -3.79 3.43 11.67
CA ASP A 115 -2.90 4.58 11.45
C ASP A 115 -3.41 5.43 10.29
N VAL A 116 -3.89 6.63 10.62
CA VAL A 116 -4.42 7.59 9.64
C VAL A 116 -3.82 8.96 9.89
N ASN A 117 -3.04 9.43 8.94
CA ASN A 117 -2.43 10.74 8.94
C ASN A 117 -3.13 11.67 7.94
N CYS A 118 -3.42 12.90 8.35
CA CYS A 118 -4.09 13.89 7.51
C CYS A 118 -3.11 15.01 7.21
N ILE A 119 -2.87 15.29 5.92
CA ILE A 119 -1.89 16.27 5.47
C ILE A 119 -2.56 17.27 4.53
N PRO A 120 -2.57 18.57 4.85
CA PRO A 120 -3.01 19.62 3.93
C PRO A 120 -1.91 19.86 2.90
N LEU A 121 -2.22 19.83 1.60
CA LEU A 121 -1.21 20.03 0.58
C LEU A 121 -1.74 20.76 -0.66
N SER A 122 -0.82 21.38 -1.41
CA SER A 122 -1.01 21.73 -2.79
C SER A 122 0.02 20.98 -3.63
N ALA A 123 -0.44 19.95 -4.34
CA ALA A 123 0.45 19.17 -5.20
C ALA A 123 0.96 20.00 -6.40
N LEU A 124 0.23 21.05 -6.80
CA LEU A 124 0.63 21.94 -7.88
C LEU A 124 1.80 22.84 -7.46
N ASP A 125 1.70 23.44 -6.29
CA ASP A 125 2.69 24.40 -5.78
C ASP A 125 3.80 23.71 -4.96
N GLY A 126 3.58 22.46 -4.52
CA GLY A 126 4.53 21.67 -3.74
C GLY A 126 4.38 21.82 -2.22
N ASP A 127 3.37 22.55 -1.73
CA ASP A 127 3.17 22.76 -0.30
C ASP A 127 2.92 21.46 0.46
N ASN A 128 3.70 21.24 1.50
CA ASN A 128 3.68 20.03 2.36
C ASN A 128 3.89 18.71 1.59
N VAL A 129 4.40 18.75 0.37
CA VAL A 129 4.72 17.53 -0.40
C VAL A 129 6.11 17.03 -0.04
N VAL A 130 7.15 17.83 -0.28
CA VAL A 130 8.54 17.50 0.03
C VAL A 130 8.98 18.18 1.33
N GLU A 131 8.68 19.45 1.46
CA GLU A 131 9.01 20.28 2.62
C GLU A 131 7.74 20.85 3.24
N LYS A 132 7.83 21.19 4.53
CA LYS A 132 6.71 21.85 5.25
C LYS A 132 6.47 23.25 4.66
N SER A 133 5.20 23.59 4.41
CA SER A 133 4.81 24.87 3.83
C SER A 133 4.70 25.95 4.88
N GLU A 134 5.18 27.16 4.55
CA GLU A 134 4.95 28.37 5.35
C GLU A 134 3.50 28.87 5.23
N ARG A 135 2.76 28.45 4.20
CA ARG A 135 1.36 28.84 3.97
C ARG A 135 0.37 28.12 4.88
N THR A 136 0.83 27.08 5.59
CA THR A 136 0.04 26.35 6.59
C THR A 136 0.68 26.41 7.97
N PRO A 137 0.87 27.60 8.57
CA PRO A 137 1.57 27.73 9.85
C PRO A 137 0.84 27.03 11.01
N TRP A 138 -0.47 26.81 10.87
CA TRP A 138 -1.32 26.10 11.80
C TRP A 138 -1.14 24.56 11.75
N TYR A 139 -0.53 24.03 10.69
CA TYR A 139 -0.29 22.61 10.55
C TYR A 139 1.01 22.21 11.27
N GLU A 140 0.87 21.46 12.36
CA GLU A 140 2.00 21.04 13.19
C GLU A 140 2.65 19.74 12.71
N GLY A 141 2.03 19.03 11.74
CA GLY A 141 2.55 17.78 11.19
C GLY A 141 3.79 17.95 10.32
N ILE A 142 4.18 16.85 9.69
CA ILE A 142 5.34 16.76 8.78
C ILE A 142 4.88 16.73 7.32
N SER A 143 5.81 16.92 6.37
CA SER A 143 5.52 16.82 4.96
C SER A 143 5.14 15.39 4.55
N LEU A 144 4.53 15.23 3.39
CA LEU A 144 4.16 13.92 2.86
C LEU A 144 5.40 13.03 2.69
N LEU A 145 6.49 13.57 2.15
CA LEU A 145 7.72 12.82 1.94
C LEU A 145 8.33 12.39 3.28
N ASP A 146 8.43 13.29 4.25
CA ASP A 146 8.95 12.97 5.58
C ASP A 146 8.12 11.87 6.25
N PHE A 147 6.79 11.92 6.11
CA PHE A 147 5.92 10.86 6.61
C PHE A 147 6.21 9.53 5.92
N LEU A 148 6.33 9.51 4.60
CA LEU A 148 6.62 8.30 3.84
C LEU A 148 8.00 7.70 4.18
N GLU A 149 8.98 8.52 4.53
CA GLU A 149 10.30 8.07 4.96
C GLU A 149 10.32 7.50 6.39
N THR A 150 9.49 8.03 7.28
CA THR A 150 9.52 7.72 8.71
C THR A 150 8.49 6.68 9.14
N VAL A 151 7.42 6.46 8.37
CA VAL A 151 6.41 5.45 8.70
C VAL A 151 7.01 4.04 8.83
N HIS A 152 6.73 3.38 9.95
CA HIS A 152 7.23 2.03 10.24
C HIS A 152 6.28 0.97 9.67
N ILE A 153 6.67 0.36 8.56
CA ILE A 153 5.88 -0.69 7.87
C ILE A 153 6.29 -2.10 8.34
N ASP A 154 7.51 -2.27 8.85
CA ASP A 154 8.09 -3.57 9.16
C ASP A 154 7.38 -4.32 10.30
N ASN A 155 6.67 -3.62 11.19
CA ASN A 155 5.91 -4.22 12.29
C ASN A 155 4.57 -4.83 11.86
N ASP A 156 4.19 -4.70 10.60
CA ASP A 156 2.90 -5.17 10.09
C ASP A 156 2.86 -6.66 9.76
N HIS A 157 4.02 -7.29 9.67
CA HIS A 157 4.12 -8.71 9.35
C HIS A 157 3.97 -9.60 10.59
N ASN A 158 3.00 -10.53 10.55
CA ASN A 158 2.97 -11.63 11.52
C ASN A 158 4.17 -12.55 11.24
N LEU A 159 5.13 -12.57 12.15
CA LEU A 159 6.33 -13.42 12.05
C LEU A 159 6.18 -14.79 12.72
N LYS A 160 5.02 -15.10 13.34
CA LYS A 160 4.78 -16.34 14.10
C LYS A 160 4.09 -17.41 13.26
N ASP A 161 2.95 -17.06 12.66
CA ASP A 161 2.12 -18.03 11.96
C ASP A 161 2.50 -18.11 10.50
N PHE A 162 3.21 -19.15 10.11
CA PHE A 162 3.64 -19.32 8.72
C PHE A 162 2.45 -19.52 7.78
N ARG A 163 2.43 -18.73 6.71
CA ARG A 163 1.48 -18.82 5.60
C ARG A 163 2.21 -18.59 4.29
N PHE A 164 2.04 -19.52 3.38
CA PHE A 164 2.67 -19.50 2.07
C PHE A 164 1.67 -19.87 0.97
N PRO A 165 1.04 -18.90 0.33
CA PRO A 165 0.20 -19.15 -0.85
C PRO A 165 1.05 -19.63 -2.01
N VAL A 166 0.83 -20.86 -2.45
CA VAL A 166 1.49 -21.41 -3.63
C VAL A 166 0.88 -20.76 -4.89
N GLN A 167 1.70 -20.04 -5.65
CA GLN A 167 1.28 -19.35 -6.87
C GLN A 167 1.65 -20.13 -8.13
N TYR A 168 2.73 -20.89 -8.07
CA TYR A 168 3.23 -21.65 -9.21
C TYR A 168 3.97 -22.90 -8.74
N VAL A 169 3.86 -23.99 -9.52
CA VAL A 169 4.63 -25.22 -9.27
C VAL A 169 5.70 -25.36 -10.35
N LEU A 170 6.96 -25.24 -9.94
CA LEU A 170 8.12 -25.36 -10.81
C LEU A 170 8.56 -26.81 -10.89
N ARG A 171 8.58 -27.38 -12.10
CA ARG A 171 9.06 -28.74 -12.35
C ARG A 171 9.87 -28.78 -13.65
N PRO A 172 11.12 -28.28 -13.61
CA PRO A 172 11.96 -28.22 -14.82
C PRO A 172 12.42 -29.60 -15.30
N ASN A 173 12.50 -30.59 -14.38
CA ASN A 173 12.87 -31.98 -14.66
C ASN A 173 12.18 -32.93 -13.68
N LEU A 174 12.51 -34.25 -13.75
CA LEU A 174 11.89 -35.26 -12.89
C LEU A 174 12.42 -35.24 -11.45
N ASP A 175 13.60 -34.68 -11.21
CA ASP A 175 14.29 -34.70 -9.93
C ASP A 175 14.00 -33.47 -9.06
N PHE A 176 13.46 -32.40 -9.66
CA PHE A 176 13.13 -31.16 -8.96
C PHE A 176 11.62 -30.85 -9.06
N ARG A 177 11.03 -30.60 -7.90
CA ARG A 177 9.68 -30.05 -7.81
C ARG A 177 9.65 -29.01 -6.68
N GLY A 178 9.45 -27.76 -7.05
CA GLY A 178 9.37 -26.65 -6.13
C GLY A 178 8.00 -25.96 -6.17
N PHE A 179 7.58 -25.46 -5.03
CA PHE A 179 6.37 -24.67 -4.87
C PHE A 179 6.77 -23.21 -4.73
N CYS A 180 6.47 -22.41 -5.75
CA CYS A 180 6.84 -21.00 -5.81
C CYS A 180 5.72 -20.14 -5.25
N GLY A 181 6.10 -19.13 -4.46
CA GLY A 181 5.16 -18.18 -3.87
C GLY A 181 5.85 -17.08 -3.10
N LYS A 182 5.05 -16.27 -2.44
CA LYS A 182 5.50 -15.21 -1.56
C LYS A 182 5.15 -15.59 -0.12
N VAL A 183 6.11 -15.50 0.80
CA VAL A 183 5.83 -15.68 2.23
C VAL A 183 4.86 -14.58 2.67
N ALA A 184 3.64 -14.96 3.03
CA ALA A 184 2.60 -14.02 3.45
C ALA A 184 2.71 -13.68 4.94
N SER A 185 3.10 -14.65 5.77
CA SER A 185 3.35 -14.48 7.20
C SER A 185 4.25 -15.59 7.74
N GLY A 186 4.78 -15.36 8.95
CA GLY A 186 5.65 -16.29 9.66
C GLY A 186 7.06 -16.41 9.08
N ILE A 187 7.95 -17.03 9.85
CA ILE A 187 9.29 -17.39 9.41
C ILE A 187 9.28 -18.88 9.12
N ILE A 188 9.89 -19.30 8.02
CA ILE A 188 10.07 -20.70 7.66
C ILE A 188 11.55 -21.03 7.56
N ARG A 189 11.95 -22.18 8.05
CA ARG A 189 13.32 -22.67 8.02
C ARG A 189 13.40 -24.01 7.30
N LYS A 190 14.58 -24.32 6.80
CA LYS A 190 14.88 -25.66 6.29
C LYS A 190 14.67 -26.70 7.41
N GLY A 191 13.93 -27.76 7.11
CA GLY A 191 13.56 -28.81 8.07
C GLY A 191 12.22 -28.60 8.80
N ASP A 192 11.64 -27.41 8.76
CA ASP A 192 10.36 -27.16 9.43
C ASP A 192 9.23 -28.02 8.85
N GLU A 193 8.34 -28.49 9.74
CA GLU A 193 7.12 -29.18 9.34
C GLU A 193 6.10 -28.16 8.84
N VAL A 194 5.48 -28.48 7.71
CA VAL A 194 4.40 -27.69 7.11
C VAL A 194 3.21 -28.56 6.76
N MET A 195 2.02 -27.95 6.75
CA MET A 195 0.79 -28.60 6.33
C MET A 195 0.29 -28.00 5.02
N ALA A 196 0.06 -28.85 4.03
CA ALA A 196 -0.53 -28.44 2.77
C ALA A 196 -2.06 -28.39 2.86
N LEU A 197 -2.65 -27.22 2.62
CA LEU A 197 -4.09 -27.03 2.57
C LEU A 197 -4.59 -27.10 1.12
N PRO A 198 -5.82 -27.59 0.88
CA PRO A 198 -6.80 -28.09 1.86
C PRO A 198 -6.62 -29.56 2.26
N SER A 199 -5.62 -30.26 1.75
CA SER A 199 -5.46 -31.72 1.94
C SER A 199 -5.13 -32.16 3.36
N GLY A 200 -4.60 -31.27 4.20
CA GLY A 200 -4.12 -31.56 5.56
C GLY A 200 -2.84 -32.42 5.60
N LYS A 201 -2.22 -32.70 4.45
CA LYS A 201 -0.99 -33.50 4.41
C LYS A 201 0.18 -32.72 4.99
N LYS A 202 0.95 -33.38 5.85
CA LYS A 202 2.17 -32.85 6.45
C LYS A 202 3.40 -33.22 5.63
N SER A 203 4.37 -32.33 5.60
CA SER A 203 5.67 -32.50 4.95
C SER A 203 6.71 -31.64 5.66
N HIS A 204 7.98 -31.77 5.26
CA HIS A 204 9.06 -30.95 5.76
C HIS A 204 9.70 -30.14 4.62
N ILE A 205 10.16 -28.94 4.93
CA ILE A 205 10.88 -28.10 3.98
C ILE A 205 12.25 -28.69 3.72
N LYS A 206 12.49 -29.15 2.49
CA LYS A 206 13.77 -29.71 2.07
C LYS A 206 14.80 -28.62 1.80
N SER A 207 14.40 -27.58 1.09
CA SER A 207 15.23 -26.41 0.76
C SER A 207 14.36 -25.18 0.53
N ILE A 208 14.95 -24.02 0.66
CA ILE A 208 14.35 -22.71 0.37
C ILE A 208 15.22 -22.06 -0.71
N VAL A 209 14.71 -21.87 -1.89
CA VAL A 209 15.49 -21.47 -3.07
C VAL A 209 15.02 -20.13 -3.60
N THR A 210 15.96 -19.26 -3.94
CA THR A 210 15.76 -18.00 -4.66
C THR A 210 16.56 -18.02 -5.96
N TYR A 211 16.46 -16.93 -6.75
CA TYR A 211 17.30 -16.77 -7.92
C TYR A 211 18.82 -16.73 -7.57
N ASP A 212 19.14 -16.17 -6.40
CA ASP A 212 20.52 -15.98 -5.94
C ASP A 212 21.08 -17.21 -5.20
N GLY A 213 20.29 -18.25 -4.98
CA GLY A 213 20.70 -19.50 -4.33
C GLY A 213 19.77 -19.98 -3.23
N GLU A 214 20.27 -20.92 -2.42
CA GLU A 214 19.54 -21.47 -1.26
C GLU A 214 19.65 -20.54 -0.05
N LEU A 215 18.57 -20.50 0.73
CA LEU A 215 18.46 -19.79 2.01
C LEU A 215 18.24 -20.77 3.16
N ASP A 216 18.72 -20.45 4.33
CA ASP A 216 18.46 -21.22 5.57
C ASP A 216 17.06 -20.94 6.12
N TYR A 217 16.55 -19.74 5.90
CA TYR A 217 15.19 -19.33 6.30
C TYR A 217 14.63 -18.26 5.34
N ALA A 218 13.31 -18.12 5.36
CA ALA A 218 12.61 -17.05 4.66
C ALA A 218 11.51 -16.44 5.55
N PHE A 219 11.18 -15.17 5.27
CA PHE A 219 10.20 -14.37 6.02
C PHE A 219 9.41 -13.45 5.07
N PRO A 220 8.29 -12.87 5.52
CA PRO A 220 7.53 -11.92 4.71
C PRO A 220 8.34 -10.66 4.37
N PRO A 221 8.23 -10.16 3.17
CA PRO A 221 7.45 -10.61 2.02
C PRO A 221 8.28 -11.32 0.93
N GLN A 222 9.27 -12.12 1.31
CA GLN A 222 10.18 -12.76 0.36
C GLN A 222 9.47 -13.71 -0.59
N SER A 223 9.85 -13.65 -1.87
CA SER A 223 9.42 -14.62 -2.89
C SER A 223 10.43 -15.75 -2.97
N VAL A 224 9.99 -16.96 -2.72
CA VAL A 224 10.86 -18.15 -2.63
C VAL A 224 10.21 -19.37 -3.29
N THR A 225 11.03 -20.40 -3.50
CA THR A 225 10.59 -21.74 -3.89
C THR A 225 10.89 -22.70 -2.74
N LEU A 226 9.87 -23.39 -2.28
CA LEU A 226 9.96 -24.37 -1.20
C LEU A 226 9.91 -25.79 -1.77
#